data_36b149cbf688cde4ddddd352c0c5fff3
#
_entry.id   36b149cbf688cde4ddddd352c0c5fff3
#
_cell.length_a   1.000
_cell.length_b   1.000
_cell.length_c   1.000
_cell.angle_alpha   90.00
_cell.angle_beta   90.00
_cell.angle_gamma   90.00
#
_symmetry.space_group_name_H-M   'P 1'
#
loop_
_entity.id
_entity.type
_entity.pdbx_description
1 polymer ?
#
loop_
_entity_poly.entity_id
_entity_poly.type
_entity_poly.pdbx_seq_one_letter_code
_entity_poly.pdbx_strand_id
1 'polypeptide(L)'
;YSLLYDIRKQKPALDIKEGIFYRGIGGFALKIQKKDPDNKTLYGIMVYDHSQGRGNDNVVLADKGKIEMSNTGQHLILTLYNGKQYQDVRKRTDNSEKNSNEQTIMEFKRWQKIFDLKEFKMTRTDESLFKGHFMMYNAKQLMQEADTSRKEIEQKIVDIKQNDATYISSLKKLND
;
A
#
# COMPACT_ATOMS: atom_id res chain seq x y z
N TYR A 1 -14.43 5.85 12.57
CA TYR A 1 -12.99 5.86 12.20
C TYR A 1 -12.76 5.70 10.69
N SER A 2 -13.66 5.09 9.90
CA SER A 2 -13.49 4.86 8.46
C SER A 2 -13.55 6.17 7.65
N LEU A 3 -14.40 7.12 8.01
CA LEU A 3 -14.61 8.37 7.27
C LEU A 3 -13.35 9.27 7.27
N LEU A 4 -12.64 9.36 8.40
CA LEU A 4 -11.37 10.10 8.52
C LEU A 4 -10.26 9.44 7.68
N TYR A 5 -10.27 8.13 7.57
CA TYR A 5 -9.35 7.38 6.74
C TYR A 5 -9.62 7.60 5.25
N ASP A 6 -10.89 7.63 4.84
CA ASP A 6 -11.30 7.89 3.45
C ASP A 6 -10.98 9.32 3.01
N ILE A 7 -11.14 10.32 3.90
CA ILE A 7 -10.79 11.72 3.63
C ILE A 7 -9.28 11.89 3.47
N ARG A 8 -8.45 11.22 4.28
CA ARG A 8 -7.00 11.24 4.16
C ARG A 8 -6.51 10.56 2.88
N LYS A 9 -7.17 9.49 2.44
CA LYS A 9 -6.88 8.84 1.15
C LYS A 9 -7.26 9.68 -0.06
N GLN A 10 -8.30 10.50 0.05
CA GLN A 10 -8.73 11.38 -1.05
C GLN A 10 -7.84 12.62 -1.24
N LYS A 11 -7.01 12.98 -0.25
CA LYS A 11 -6.14 14.15 -0.30
C LYS A 11 -4.73 13.82 0.22
N PRO A 12 -3.94 13.01 -0.51
CA PRO A 12 -2.58 12.64 -0.07
C PRO A 12 -1.68 13.84 0.20
N ALA A 13 -1.90 14.97 -0.47
CA ALA A 13 -1.18 16.21 -0.23
C ALA A 13 -1.34 16.76 1.20
N LEU A 14 -2.40 16.38 1.93
CA LEU A 14 -2.66 16.84 3.30
C LEU A 14 -1.93 16.02 4.37
N ASP A 15 -1.45 14.82 4.05
CA ASP A 15 -0.83 13.91 5.03
C ASP A 15 0.71 13.89 4.96
N ILE A 16 1.31 14.72 4.12
CA ILE A 16 2.77 14.86 4.05
C ILE A 16 3.25 15.66 5.26
N LYS A 17 4.02 14.98 6.13
CA LYS A 17 4.59 15.55 7.35
C LYS A 17 6.03 15.96 7.13
N GLU A 18 6.45 17.06 7.76
CA GLU A 18 7.81 17.56 7.72
C GLU A 18 8.79 16.56 8.34
N GLY A 19 9.93 16.36 7.69
CA GLY A 19 11.01 15.48 8.16
C GLY A 19 10.76 13.98 8.00
N ILE A 20 9.56 13.55 7.59
CA ILE A 20 9.18 12.14 7.50
C ILE A 20 8.97 11.74 6.05
N PHE A 21 9.41 10.51 5.69
CA PHE A 21 9.14 9.95 4.37
C PHE A 21 7.66 9.58 4.21
N TYR A 22 7.02 10.20 3.26
CA TYR A 22 5.69 9.86 2.80
C TYR A 22 5.77 8.85 1.65
N ARG A 23 5.22 7.66 1.84
CA ARG A 23 5.20 6.55 0.89
C ARG A 23 3.80 6.28 0.32
N GLY A 24 2.87 7.19 0.55
CA GLY A 24 1.50 7.06 0.05
C GLY A 24 1.35 7.25 -1.45
N ILE A 25 2.42 7.48 -2.22
CA ILE A 25 2.42 7.60 -3.68
C ILE A 25 3.08 6.36 -4.26
N GLY A 26 2.33 5.52 -4.98
CA GLY A 26 2.81 4.24 -5.50
C GLY A 26 4.13 4.34 -6.25
N GLY A 27 5.13 3.56 -5.82
CA GLY A 27 6.47 3.57 -6.39
C GLY A 27 7.32 4.80 -6.09
N PHE A 28 6.87 5.71 -5.18
CA PHE A 28 7.62 6.92 -4.81
C PHE A 28 7.69 7.11 -3.30
N ALA A 29 8.82 7.64 -2.82
CA ALA A 29 8.95 8.09 -1.45
C ALA A 29 9.35 9.56 -1.44
N LEU A 30 8.51 10.41 -0.85
CA LEU A 30 8.68 11.85 -0.78
C LEU A 30 9.02 12.27 0.65
N LYS A 31 10.07 13.05 0.83
CA LYS A 31 10.40 13.73 2.09
C LYS A 31 10.51 15.22 1.86
N ILE A 32 9.99 16.01 2.79
CA ILE A 32 10.08 17.46 2.78
C ILE A 32 10.70 17.95 4.09
N GLN A 33 11.41 19.06 4.05
CA GLN A 33 11.92 19.70 5.26
C GLN A 33 10.86 20.60 5.89
N LYS A 34 10.15 21.38 5.06
CA LYS A 34 9.12 22.32 5.50
C LYS A 34 7.97 22.39 4.52
N LYS A 35 6.78 22.66 5.04
CA LYS A 35 5.55 22.89 4.28
C LYS A 35 4.94 24.21 4.70
N ASP A 36 4.53 25.02 3.72
CA ASP A 36 3.82 26.26 4.00
C ASP A 36 2.39 26.02 4.54
N PRO A 37 1.81 27.00 5.24
CA PRO A 37 0.43 26.91 5.73
C PRO A 37 -0.62 26.73 4.62
N ASP A 38 -0.28 27.07 3.35
CA ASP A 38 -1.14 26.84 2.19
C ASP A 38 -1.30 25.34 1.86
N ASN A 39 -0.52 24.47 2.50
CA ASN A 39 -0.43 23.03 2.27
C ASN A 39 -0.07 22.63 0.82
N LYS A 40 0.38 23.56 0.01
CA LYS A 40 0.75 23.34 -1.40
C LYS A 40 2.23 23.57 -1.67
N THR A 41 2.82 24.57 -1.01
CA THR A 41 4.23 24.92 -1.18
C THR A 41 5.13 24.12 -0.25
N LEU A 42 6.17 23.51 -0.80
CA LEU A 42 7.08 22.61 -0.12
C LEU A 42 8.52 23.08 -0.28
N TYR A 43 9.37 22.82 0.72
CA TYR A 43 10.78 23.19 0.73
C TYR A 43 11.67 22.03 1.15
N GLY A 44 12.89 22.00 0.61
CA GLY A 44 13.87 20.96 0.88
C GLY A 44 13.33 19.57 0.55
N ILE A 45 13.03 19.36 -0.72
CA ILE A 45 12.31 18.21 -1.19
C ILE A 45 13.28 17.13 -1.66
N MET A 46 13.03 15.91 -1.25
CA MET A 46 13.72 14.69 -1.71
C MET A 46 12.67 13.68 -2.18
N VAL A 47 12.82 13.21 -3.40
CA VAL A 47 11.93 12.21 -4.01
C VAL A 47 12.76 11.02 -4.45
N TYR A 48 12.45 9.84 -3.93
CA TYR A 48 12.95 8.57 -4.46
C TYR A 48 11.93 8.00 -5.45
N ASP A 49 12.40 7.62 -6.63
CA ASP A 49 11.59 6.93 -7.64
C ASP A 49 11.91 5.43 -7.62
N HIS A 50 11.03 4.66 -7.04
CA HIS A 50 11.09 3.20 -6.96
C HIS A 50 10.20 2.51 -8.01
N SER A 51 9.63 3.27 -8.95
CA SER A 51 8.64 2.76 -9.93
C SER A 51 9.16 1.61 -10.78
N GLN A 52 10.49 1.52 -10.93
CA GLN A 52 11.14 0.45 -11.70
C GLN A 52 11.58 -0.74 -10.84
N GLY A 53 11.32 -0.73 -9.52
CA GLY A 53 11.70 -1.82 -8.61
C GLY A 53 13.21 -2.04 -8.44
N ARG A 54 14.04 -1.05 -8.79
CA ARG A 54 15.51 -1.16 -8.79
C ARG A 54 16.18 -0.63 -7.52
N GLY A 55 15.42 -0.35 -6.47
CA GLY A 55 15.93 0.23 -5.24
C GLY A 55 15.98 1.76 -5.29
N ASN A 56 17.01 2.37 -4.70
CA ASN A 56 17.16 3.82 -4.58
C ASN A 56 18.05 4.42 -5.68
N ASP A 57 17.97 3.90 -6.89
CA ASP A 57 18.83 4.28 -8.00
C ASP A 57 18.43 5.59 -8.71
N ASN A 58 17.30 6.16 -8.35
CA ASN A 58 16.82 7.42 -8.92
C ASN A 58 16.30 8.34 -7.81
N VAL A 59 16.99 9.46 -7.60
CA VAL A 59 16.70 10.45 -6.55
C VAL A 59 16.60 11.83 -7.14
N VAL A 60 15.55 12.57 -6.79
CA VAL A 60 15.37 13.97 -7.18
C VAL A 60 15.42 14.83 -5.93
N LEU A 61 16.30 15.85 -5.94
CA LEU A 61 16.43 16.85 -4.89
C LEU A 61 16.01 18.21 -5.45
N ALA A 62 15.27 18.98 -4.67
CA ALA A 62 14.88 20.34 -5.06
C ALA A 62 14.74 21.25 -3.84
N ASP A 63 15.04 22.54 -4.04
CA ASP A 63 14.94 23.54 -2.97
C ASP A 63 13.49 23.88 -2.66
N LYS A 64 12.66 23.98 -3.70
CA LYS A 64 11.26 24.37 -3.62
C LYS A 64 10.41 23.54 -4.55
N GLY A 65 9.17 23.32 -4.16
CA GLY A 65 8.18 22.65 -5.01
C GLY A 65 6.76 23.02 -4.66
N LYS A 66 5.86 22.58 -5.50
CA LYS A 66 4.42 22.76 -5.35
C LYS A 66 3.72 21.45 -5.59
N ILE A 67 2.77 21.13 -4.71
CA ILE A 67 1.92 19.96 -4.84
C ILE A 67 0.48 20.41 -5.02
N GLU A 68 -0.17 19.93 -6.07
CA GLU A 68 -1.54 20.33 -6.43
C GLU A 68 -2.33 19.13 -6.91
N MET A 69 -3.62 19.16 -6.62
CA MET A 69 -4.55 18.21 -7.25
C MET A 69 -5.08 18.78 -8.55
N SER A 70 -5.26 17.92 -9.55
CA SER A 70 -5.96 18.31 -10.78
C SER A 70 -7.41 18.72 -10.48
N ASN A 71 -8.00 19.50 -11.35
CA ASN A 71 -9.40 19.95 -11.21
C ASN A 71 -10.39 18.78 -11.11
N THR A 72 -10.05 17.64 -11.72
CA THR A 72 -10.84 16.40 -11.66
C THR A 72 -10.62 15.60 -10.36
N GLY A 73 -9.63 15.97 -9.53
CA GLY A 73 -9.25 15.23 -8.33
C GLY A 73 -8.64 13.85 -8.61
N GLN A 74 -8.34 13.52 -9.87
CA GLN A 74 -7.82 12.21 -10.27
C GLN A 74 -6.29 12.15 -10.33
N HIS A 75 -5.63 13.30 -10.40
CA HIS A 75 -4.18 13.38 -10.52
C HIS A 75 -3.60 14.29 -9.44
N LEU A 76 -2.45 13.89 -8.92
CA LEU A 76 -1.60 14.71 -8.08
C LEU A 76 -0.43 15.21 -8.92
N ILE A 77 -0.22 16.52 -8.95
CA ILE A 77 0.82 17.17 -9.72
C ILE A 77 1.88 17.67 -8.75
N LEU A 78 3.09 17.14 -8.85
CA LEU A 78 4.25 17.61 -8.13
C LEU A 78 5.14 18.39 -9.10
N THR A 79 5.33 19.68 -8.84
CA THR A 79 6.23 20.54 -9.60
C THR A 79 7.38 20.95 -8.70
N LEU A 80 8.61 20.68 -9.11
CA LEU A 80 9.84 21.01 -8.40
C LEU A 80 10.61 22.09 -9.16
N TYR A 81 11.29 22.95 -8.41
CA TYR A 81 12.05 24.06 -8.95
C TYR A 81 13.48 24.02 -8.43
N ASN A 82 14.43 24.31 -9.31
CA ASN A 82 15.86 24.42 -9.01
C ASN A 82 16.38 23.20 -8.27
N GLY A 83 16.65 22.14 -9.01
CA GLY A 83 17.02 20.88 -8.40
C GLY A 83 17.96 20.05 -9.25
N LYS A 84 18.29 18.87 -8.71
CA LYS A 84 19.15 17.87 -9.35
C LYS A 84 18.49 16.51 -9.27
N GLN A 85 18.61 15.75 -10.36
CA GLN A 85 18.25 14.34 -10.39
C GLN A 85 19.51 13.51 -10.48
N TYR A 86 19.63 12.52 -9.63
CA TYR A 86 20.70 11.54 -9.57
C TYR A 86 20.15 10.20 -10.02
N GLN A 87 20.79 9.58 -10.98
CA GLN A 87 20.38 8.28 -11.50
C GLN A 87 21.58 7.37 -11.65
N ASP A 88 21.56 6.21 -10.99
CA ASP A 88 22.57 5.19 -11.16
C ASP A 88 22.36 4.43 -12.48
N VAL A 89 23.39 4.41 -13.31
CA VAL A 89 23.38 3.70 -14.59
C VAL A 89 23.97 2.32 -14.39
N ARG A 90 23.10 1.29 -14.35
CA ARG A 90 23.54 -0.11 -14.35
C ARG A 90 23.66 -0.59 -15.78
N LYS A 91 24.86 -0.72 -16.29
CA LYS A 91 25.09 -1.43 -17.57
C LYS A 91 24.86 -2.93 -17.36
N ARG A 92 23.87 -3.49 -18.06
CA ARG A 92 23.79 -4.94 -18.28
C ARG A 92 24.92 -5.32 -19.24
N THR A 93 26.05 -5.73 -18.72
CA THR A 93 27.04 -6.46 -19.50
C THR A 93 26.88 -7.94 -19.17
N ASP A 94 26.50 -8.73 -20.18
CA ASP A 94 26.70 -10.17 -20.14
C ASP A 94 28.17 -10.43 -19.83
N ASN A 95 28.44 -11.24 -18.81
CA ASN A 95 29.75 -11.84 -18.49
C ASN A 95 30.87 -10.98 -17.88
N SER A 96 30.63 -9.98 -17.06
CA SER A 96 31.65 -9.64 -16.05
C SER A 96 31.04 -8.82 -14.90
N GLU A 97 31.41 -9.18 -13.68
CA GLU A 97 31.13 -8.50 -12.42
C GLU A 97 31.81 -7.12 -12.29
N LYS A 98 31.79 -6.29 -13.33
CA LYS A 98 32.16 -4.89 -13.23
C LYS A 98 30.90 -4.11 -12.89
N ASN A 99 30.65 -3.91 -11.60
CA ASN A 99 29.78 -2.86 -11.11
C ASN A 99 30.34 -1.51 -11.61
N SER A 100 29.88 -1.05 -12.77
CA SER A 100 30.15 0.33 -13.15
C SER A 100 29.29 1.21 -12.26
N ASN A 101 29.92 1.90 -11.33
CA ASN A 101 29.29 2.92 -10.48
C ASN A 101 29.10 4.23 -11.29
N GLU A 102 28.59 4.11 -12.50
CA GLU A 102 28.29 5.30 -13.32
C GLU A 102 27.01 5.94 -12.80
N GLN A 103 27.09 7.23 -12.49
CA GLN A 103 25.96 8.03 -12.03
C GLN A 103 25.72 9.18 -13.01
N THR A 104 24.48 9.34 -13.44
CA THR A 104 24.06 10.49 -14.21
C THR A 104 23.49 11.55 -13.27
N ILE A 105 23.97 12.78 -13.37
CA ILE A 105 23.46 13.93 -12.64
C ILE A 105 22.84 14.88 -13.66
N MET A 106 21.55 15.19 -13.48
CA MET A 106 20.81 16.13 -14.31
C MET A 106 20.38 17.31 -13.46
N GLU A 107 20.75 18.52 -13.85
CA GLU A 107 20.25 19.75 -13.25
C GLU A 107 19.01 20.25 -13.98
N PHE A 108 18.01 20.70 -13.24
CA PHE A 108 16.78 21.24 -13.82
C PHE A 108 16.34 22.54 -13.15
N LYS A 109 15.78 23.44 -13.94
CA LYS A 109 15.09 24.64 -13.42
C LYS A 109 13.66 24.32 -12.99
N ARG A 110 13.01 23.43 -13.71
CA ARG A 110 11.66 22.94 -13.44
C ARG A 110 11.54 21.46 -13.80
N TRP A 111 11.02 20.67 -12.87
CA TRP A 111 10.71 19.27 -13.06
C TRP A 111 9.27 19.03 -12.63
N GLN A 112 8.52 18.21 -13.35
CA GLN A 112 7.13 17.96 -13.04
C GLN A 112 6.81 16.48 -13.17
N LYS A 113 6.12 15.93 -12.18
CA LYS A 113 5.60 14.58 -12.19
C LYS A 113 4.11 14.58 -11.88
N ILE A 114 3.37 13.83 -12.67
CA ILE A 114 1.93 13.63 -12.50
C ILE A 114 1.73 12.21 -12.00
N PHE A 115 1.01 12.06 -10.90
CA PHE A 115 0.66 10.77 -10.31
C PHE A 115 -0.83 10.53 -10.52
N ASP A 116 -1.19 9.36 -11.06
CA ASP A 116 -2.59 8.96 -11.18
C ASP A 116 -3.09 8.46 -9.82
N LEU A 117 -4.09 9.14 -9.28
CA LEU A 117 -4.70 8.79 -8.00
C LEU A 117 -5.75 7.66 -8.14
N LYS A 118 -6.06 7.21 -9.35
CA LYS A 118 -6.95 6.05 -9.55
C LYS A 118 -6.33 4.77 -9.01
N GLU A 119 -5.01 4.62 -9.13
CA GLU A 119 -4.27 3.53 -8.51
C GLU A 119 -4.28 3.62 -6.98
N PHE A 120 -4.50 4.82 -6.42
CA PHE A 120 -4.69 5.06 -4.99
C PHE A 120 -6.12 4.82 -4.50
N LYS A 121 -7.07 4.70 -5.37
CA LYS A 121 -8.31 4.00 -5.06
C LYS A 121 -7.96 2.52 -4.93
N MET A 122 -7.11 2.20 -3.93
CA MET A 122 -7.11 0.85 -3.39
C MET A 122 -8.58 0.47 -3.31
N THR A 123 -8.94 -0.56 -4.03
CA THR A 123 -10.12 -1.35 -3.75
C THR A 123 -10.38 -1.17 -2.27
N ARG A 124 -11.50 -0.51 -1.95
CA ARG A 124 -12.06 -0.43 -0.60
C ARG A 124 -11.77 -1.79 -0.03
N THR A 125 -10.82 -1.85 0.90
CA THR A 125 -10.40 -3.14 1.46
C THR A 125 -11.70 -3.71 1.94
N ASP A 126 -12.11 -4.81 1.33
CA ASP A 126 -13.44 -5.34 1.50
C ASP A 126 -13.64 -5.47 3.01
N GLU A 127 -14.57 -4.70 3.56
CA GLU A 127 -14.84 -4.66 5.00
C GLU A 127 -15.12 -6.08 5.51
N SER A 128 -15.49 -6.99 4.58
CA SER A 128 -15.67 -8.40 4.83
C SER A 128 -14.37 -9.11 5.23
N LEU A 129 -13.20 -8.66 4.74
CA LEU A 129 -11.89 -9.22 5.12
C LEU A 129 -11.52 -8.89 6.56
N PHE A 130 -12.08 -7.81 7.12
CA PHE A 130 -11.87 -7.43 8.52
C PHE A 130 -13.02 -7.88 9.43
N LYS A 131 -14.22 -8.11 8.88
CA LYS A 131 -15.37 -8.59 9.65
C LYS A 131 -15.19 -10.00 10.22
N GLY A 132 -14.28 -10.80 9.65
CA GLY A 132 -13.94 -12.14 10.13
C GLY A 132 -12.81 -12.18 11.17
N HIS A 133 -12.17 -11.08 11.50
CA HIS A 133 -11.09 -11.10 12.47
C HIS A 133 -11.64 -10.95 13.90
N PHE A 134 -11.58 -12.03 14.69
CA PHE A 134 -12.05 -12.06 16.09
C PHE A 134 -11.48 -10.95 16.96
N MET A 135 -10.30 -10.39 16.63
CA MET A 135 -9.70 -9.22 17.31
C MET A 135 -10.50 -7.92 17.16
N MET A 136 -11.43 -7.84 16.22
CA MET A 136 -12.27 -6.65 16.00
C MET A 136 -13.68 -6.80 16.57
N TYR A 137 -14.01 -7.97 17.10
CA TYR A 137 -15.32 -8.24 17.67
C TYR A 137 -15.46 -7.61 19.04
N ASN A 138 -16.60 -6.99 19.30
CA ASN A 138 -16.98 -6.64 20.67
C ASN A 138 -17.40 -7.91 21.44
N ALA A 139 -17.50 -7.82 22.78
CA ALA A 139 -17.80 -8.98 23.63
C ALA A 139 -19.09 -9.71 23.21
N LYS A 140 -20.12 -8.99 22.75
CA LYS A 140 -21.39 -9.58 22.30
C LYS A 140 -21.22 -10.34 20.98
N GLN A 141 -20.45 -9.80 20.06
CA GLN A 141 -20.14 -10.46 18.78
C GLN A 141 -19.27 -11.71 18.98
N LEU A 142 -18.28 -11.64 19.89
CA LEU A 142 -17.48 -12.80 20.26
C LEU A 142 -18.31 -13.94 20.87
N MET A 143 -19.27 -13.62 21.73
CA MET A 143 -20.20 -14.62 22.28
C MET A 143 -21.06 -15.26 21.17
N GLN A 144 -21.61 -14.46 20.27
CA GLN A 144 -22.43 -14.97 19.16
C GLN A 144 -21.63 -15.89 18.24
N GLU A 145 -20.38 -15.52 17.89
CA GLU A 145 -19.51 -16.31 17.04
C GLU A 145 -19.09 -17.61 17.73
N ALA A 146 -18.80 -17.55 19.03
CA ALA A 146 -18.50 -18.74 19.83
C ALA A 146 -19.68 -19.72 19.88
N ASP A 147 -20.91 -19.22 20.03
CA ASP A 147 -22.12 -20.05 20.02
C ASP A 147 -22.37 -20.67 18.63
N THR A 148 -22.14 -19.91 17.56
CA THR A 148 -22.27 -20.41 16.19
C THR A 148 -21.23 -21.51 15.90
N SER A 149 -19.96 -21.27 16.23
CA SER A 149 -18.90 -22.25 16.07
C SER A 149 -19.14 -23.54 16.89
N ARG A 150 -19.70 -23.40 18.09
CA ARG A 150 -20.05 -24.55 18.92
C ARG A 150 -21.14 -25.41 18.25
N LYS A 151 -22.20 -24.79 17.73
CA LYS A 151 -23.27 -25.48 16.99
C LYS A 151 -22.75 -26.19 15.74
N GLU A 152 -21.86 -25.55 14.98
CA GLU A 152 -21.23 -26.16 13.80
C GLU A 152 -20.38 -27.38 14.17
N ILE A 153 -19.64 -27.33 15.28
CA ILE A 153 -18.86 -28.46 15.77
C ILE A 153 -19.79 -29.61 16.21
N GLU A 154 -20.85 -29.32 16.96
CA GLU A 154 -21.85 -30.28 17.36
C GLU A 154 -22.48 -30.98 16.15
N GLN A 155 -22.86 -30.22 15.13
CA GLN A 155 -23.40 -30.77 13.88
C GLN A 155 -22.40 -31.71 13.18
N LYS A 156 -21.15 -31.27 13.03
CA LYS A 156 -20.10 -32.11 12.44
C LYS A 156 -19.85 -33.41 13.22
N ILE A 157 -19.93 -33.38 14.55
CA ILE A 157 -19.80 -34.58 15.39
C ILE A 157 -20.97 -35.54 15.10
N VAL A 158 -22.18 -35.04 14.97
CA VAL A 158 -23.36 -35.84 14.61
C VAL A 158 -23.18 -36.47 13.22
N ASP A 159 -22.75 -35.70 12.23
CA ASP A 159 -22.53 -36.16 10.86
C ASP A 159 -21.45 -37.25 10.80
N ILE A 160 -20.35 -37.09 11.53
CA ILE A 160 -19.29 -38.13 11.64
C ILE A 160 -19.84 -39.40 12.25
N LYS A 161 -20.59 -39.32 13.37
CA LYS A 161 -21.18 -40.49 14.03
C LYS A 161 -22.15 -41.24 13.12
N GLN A 162 -22.96 -40.51 12.31
CA GLN A 162 -23.86 -41.14 11.35
C GLN A 162 -23.11 -41.82 10.21
N ASN A 163 -22.05 -41.18 9.68
CA ASN A 163 -21.22 -41.76 8.65
C ASN A 163 -20.48 -43.02 9.14
N ASP A 164 -19.92 -43.00 10.36
CA ASP A 164 -19.26 -44.16 10.97
C ASP A 164 -20.24 -45.31 11.19
N ALA A 165 -21.45 -45.04 11.68
CA ALA A 165 -22.50 -46.04 11.85
C ALA A 165 -22.90 -46.70 10.52
N THR A 166 -22.98 -45.87 9.45
CA THR A 166 -23.30 -46.34 8.11
C THR A 166 -22.17 -47.21 7.55
N TYR A 167 -20.91 -46.82 7.76
CA TYR A 167 -19.75 -47.59 7.33
C TYR A 167 -19.64 -48.93 8.05
N ILE A 168 -19.85 -48.97 9.38
CA ILE A 168 -19.85 -50.22 10.17
C ILE A 168 -20.99 -51.14 9.73
N SER A 169 -22.17 -50.60 9.43
CA SER A 169 -23.31 -51.38 8.93
C SER A 169 -23.05 -52.01 7.56
N SER A 170 -22.33 -51.30 6.68
CA SER A 170 -21.96 -51.79 5.36
C SER A 170 -20.89 -52.90 5.44
N LEU A 171 -19.95 -52.81 6.37
CA LEU A 171 -18.95 -53.84 6.60
C LEU A 171 -19.55 -55.12 7.17
N LYS A 172 -20.56 -55.03 8.02
CA LYS A 172 -21.29 -56.22 8.54
C LYS A 172 -22.03 -56.98 7.44
N LYS A 173 -22.60 -56.28 6.46
CA LYS A 173 -23.29 -56.89 5.31
C LYS A 173 -22.38 -57.55 4.29
N LEU A 174 -21.08 -57.28 4.35
CA LEU A 174 -20.08 -57.90 3.48
C LEU A 174 -19.48 -59.20 4.06
N ASN A 175 -19.70 -59.44 5.35
CA ASN A 175 -19.18 -60.63 6.06
C ASN A 175 -20.24 -61.70 6.33
N ASP A 176 -21.49 -61.46 5.94
CA ASP A 176 -22.58 -62.45 5.90
C ASP A 176 -22.80 -62.93 4.44
#